data_e7364e6c02ffbce506962cb927341ad3
#
_entry.id   e7364e6c02ffbce506962cb927341ad3
#
_cell.length_a   1.000
_cell.length_b   1.000
_cell.length_c   1.000
_cell.angle_alpha   90.00
_cell.angle_beta   90.00
_cell.angle_gamma   90.00
#
_symmetry.space_group_name_H-M   'P 1'
#
loop_
_entity.id
_entity.type
_entity.pdbx_description
1 polymer ?
#
loop_
_entity_poly.entity_id
_entity_poly.type
_entity_poly.pdbx_seq_one_letter_code
_entity_poly.pdbx_strand_id
1 'polypeptide(L)'
;LVAQGVTLTCTFIDAYEAVGHKAIDAANQVKEEYKHKITLLTVTQPLGGLTNLSAIQLYEEITAKADIAGGLPSRDRPHDERNYDLMFRIAKNLGKPLHVHIDQENNPHEKDTETLIKYTKKHGYEGRVVAIHALSVSAQSKTYRQEIYKQLADAGIGIAVCPSAALAMRQLDQHTAPIHNSIANVPEMIKAGIVVGLGLDNVYDYYQPFVDGDMWTEMRMLQETCRYYDFDSLVDIATTNGRKLLNII
;
A
#
# COMPACT_ATOMS: atom_id res chain seq x y z
N LEU A 1 4.07 17.56 -4.96
CA LEU A 1 5.12 16.53 -5.01
C LEU A 1 6.37 17.05 -5.74
N VAL A 2 6.25 17.55 -6.99
CA VAL A 2 7.41 18.03 -7.76
C VAL A 2 8.17 19.15 -7.02
N ALA A 3 7.45 20.09 -6.41
CA ALA A 3 8.07 21.17 -5.62
C ALA A 3 8.82 20.66 -4.38
N GLN A 4 8.47 19.48 -3.88
CA GLN A 4 9.13 18.80 -2.76
C GLN A 4 10.26 17.86 -3.21
N GLY A 5 10.62 17.89 -4.49
CA GLY A 5 11.72 17.08 -5.02
C GLY A 5 11.37 15.61 -5.31
N VAL A 6 10.10 15.24 -5.27
CA VAL A 6 9.66 13.89 -5.63
C VAL A 6 9.78 13.69 -7.13
N THR A 7 10.51 12.67 -7.56
CA THR A 7 10.76 12.36 -8.97
C THR A 7 10.01 11.12 -9.46
N LEU A 8 9.53 10.29 -8.55
CA LEU A 8 8.79 9.06 -8.83
C LEU A 8 7.72 8.86 -7.76
N THR A 9 6.51 8.58 -8.19
CA THR A 9 5.39 8.25 -7.29
C THR A 9 4.42 7.28 -7.95
N CYS A 10 3.66 6.54 -7.15
CA CYS A 10 2.44 5.90 -7.60
C CYS A 10 1.25 6.45 -6.81
N THR A 11 0.09 6.50 -7.44
CA THR A 11 -1.15 6.97 -6.82
C THR A 11 -2.28 5.99 -7.07
N PHE A 12 -3.08 5.76 -6.05
CA PHE A 12 -4.27 4.92 -6.15
C PHE A 12 -5.43 5.71 -6.74
N ILE A 13 -6.11 5.11 -7.71
CA ILE A 13 -7.21 5.70 -8.47
C ILE A 13 -8.49 4.92 -8.17
N ASP A 14 -9.46 5.59 -7.60
CA ASP A 14 -10.72 4.98 -7.22
C ASP A 14 -11.49 4.44 -8.42
N ALA A 15 -11.88 3.17 -8.32
CA ALA A 15 -12.63 2.42 -9.31
C ALA A 15 -13.95 1.93 -8.68
N TYR A 16 -15.00 2.74 -8.77
CA TYR A 16 -16.35 2.37 -8.38
C TYR A 16 -17.40 3.14 -9.21
N GLU A 17 -18.66 2.69 -9.20
CA GLU A 17 -19.69 3.13 -10.15
C GLU A 17 -19.90 4.64 -10.22
N ALA A 18 -19.89 5.36 -9.08
CA ALA A 18 -20.13 6.81 -9.08
C ALA A 18 -19.01 7.60 -9.78
N VAL A 19 -17.79 7.10 -9.79
CA VAL A 19 -16.62 7.72 -10.44
C VAL A 19 -16.46 7.22 -11.87
N GLY A 20 -16.70 5.94 -12.11
CA GLY A 20 -16.50 5.30 -13.43
C GLY A 20 -15.07 5.48 -13.91
N HIS A 21 -14.91 5.76 -15.19
CA HIS A 21 -13.60 5.95 -15.81
C HIS A 21 -12.99 7.35 -15.60
N LYS A 22 -13.73 8.31 -15.06
CA LYS A 22 -13.30 9.72 -14.99
C LYS A 22 -11.99 9.91 -14.24
N ALA A 23 -11.81 9.19 -13.13
CA ALA A 23 -10.61 9.34 -12.31
C ALA A 23 -9.36 8.79 -13.02
N ILE A 24 -9.43 7.61 -13.62
CA ILE A 24 -8.27 7.03 -14.33
C ILE A 24 -7.92 7.82 -15.59
N ASP A 25 -8.93 8.33 -16.33
CA ASP A 25 -8.69 9.12 -17.52
C ASP A 25 -8.04 10.47 -17.16
N ALA A 26 -8.50 11.13 -16.08
CA ALA A 26 -7.88 12.36 -15.57
C ALA A 26 -6.45 12.11 -15.04
N ALA A 27 -6.23 11.02 -14.30
CA ALA A 27 -4.90 10.67 -13.81
C ALA A 27 -3.91 10.40 -14.95
N ASN A 28 -4.34 9.70 -16.00
CA ASN A 28 -3.52 9.46 -17.18
C ASN A 28 -3.23 10.75 -17.97
N GLN A 29 -4.17 11.70 -18.00
CA GLN A 29 -3.92 13.02 -18.57
C GLN A 29 -2.85 13.78 -17.78
N VAL A 30 -2.97 13.83 -16.45
CA VAL A 30 -1.97 14.46 -15.57
C VAL A 30 -0.61 13.78 -15.71
N LYS A 31 -0.57 12.45 -15.79
CA LYS A 31 0.66 11.68 -16.04
C LYS A 31 1.36 12.12 -17.31
N GLU A 32 0.64 12.28 -18.41
CA GLU A 32 1.21 12.76 -19.68
C GLU A 32 1.67 14.21 -19.59
N GLU A 33 0.89 15.08 -18.95
CA GLU A 33 1.22 16.50 -18.81
C GLU A 33 2.51 16.71 -17.99
N TYR A 34 2.73 15.92 -16.94
CA TYR A 34 3.84 16.06 -16.02
C TYR A 34 5.01 15.09 -16.25
N LYS A 35 4.96 14.24 -17.29
CA LYS A 35 5.98 13.21 -17.54
C LYS A 35 7.43 13.71 -17.67
N HIS A 36 7.60 15.00 -17.97
CA HIS A 36 8.91 15.65 -18.04
C HIS A 36 9.45 16.12 -16.67
N LYS A 37 8.63 16.06 -15.62
CA LYS A 37 8.98 16.49 -14.25
C LYS A 37 8.97 15.36 -13.24
N ILE A 38 8.05 14.39 -13.40
CA ILE A 38 7.85 13.31 -12.46
C ILE A 38 7.38 12.05 -13.20
N THR A 39 7.87 10.90 -12.77
CA THR A 39 7.29 9.61 -13.17
C THR A 39 6.10 9.30 -12.26
N LEU A 40 4.90 9.35 -12.81
CA LEU A 40 3.65 9.03 -12.12
C LEU A 40 3.13 7.68 -12.61
N LEU A 41 2.96 6.72 -11.69
CA LEU A 41 2.27 5.46 -11.97
C LEU A 41 0.88 5.46 -11.34
N THR A 42 -0.08 4.89 -12.05
CA THR A 42 -1.46 4.75 -11.58
C THR A 42 -1.73 3.34 -11.07
N VAL A 43 -2.39 3.23 -9.93
CA VAL A 43 -2.79 1.98 -9.29
C VAL A 43 -4.30 1.97 -9.15
N THR A 44 -4.99 0.90 -9.57
CA THR A 44 -6.45 0.82 -9.42
C THR A 44 -6.83 0.60 -7.94
N GLN A 45 -7.87 1.27 -7.44
CA GLN A 45 -8.42 1.02 -6.10
C GLN A 45 -9.91 0.72 -6.15
N PRO A 46 -10.35 -0.50 -5.81
CA PRO A 46 -11.77 -0.85 -5.75
C PRO A 46 -12.41 -0.32 -4.44
N LEU A 47 -12.55 1.00 -4.30
CA LEU A 47 -13.05 1.64 -3.07
C LEU A 47 -14.47 1.22 -2.68
N GLY A 48 -15.32 0.91 -3.66
CA GLY A 48 -16.66 0.39 -3.46
C GLY A 48 -16.75 -1.12 -3.19
N GLY A 49 -15.63 -1.83 -3.21
CA GLY A 49 -15.55 -3.29 -3.16
C GLY A 49 -15.87 -3.95 -4.50
N LEU A 50 -15.66 -5.27 -4.55
CA LEU A 50 -15.92 -6.11 -5.73
C LEU A 50 -17.14 -7.01 -5.51
N THR A 51 -18.24 -6.39 -5.08
CA THR A 51 -19.42 -7.09 -4.54
C THR A 51 -20.35 -7.67 -5.59
N ASN A 52 -20.33 -7.15 -6.83
CA ASN A 52 -21.20 -7.56 -7.93
C ASN A 52 -20.48 -7.57 -9.28
N LEU A 53 -21.11 -8.12 -10.31
CA LEU A 53 -20.52 -8.26 -11.65
C LEU A 53 -20.17 -6.92 -12.29
N SER A 54 -20.99 -5.89 -12.11
CA SER A 54 -20.75 -4.54 -12.66
C SER A 54 -19.48 -3.93 -12.03
N ALA A 55 -19.32 -4.01 -10.71
CA ALA A 55 -18.14 -3.54 -10.01
C ALA A 55 -16.87 -4.29 -10.46
N ILE A 56 -16.97 -5.60 -10.66
CA ILE A 56 -15.85 -6.44 -11.14
C ILE A 56 -15.45 -6.04 -12.56
N GLN A 57 -16.42 -5.89 -13.46
CA GLN A 57 -16.16 -5.49 -14.84
C GLN A 57 -15.50 -4.09 -14.90
N LEU A 58 -16.05 -3.12 -14.15
CA LEU A 58 -15.48 -1.78 -14.05
C LEU A 58 -14.05 -1.80 -13.50
N TYR A 59 -13.80 -2.59 -12.46
CA TYR A 59 -12.46 -2.76 -11.89
C TYR A 59 -11.48 -3.33 -12.94
N GLU A 60 -11.87 -4.33 -13.70
CA GLU A 60 -11.03 -4.91 -14.77
C GLU A 60 -10.74 -3.89 -15.89
N GLU A 61 -11.74 -3.16 -16.34
CA GLU A 61 -11.60 -2.10 -17.35
C GLU A 61 -10.67 -0.97 -16.90
N ILE A 62 -10.80 -0.50 -15.65
CA ILE A 62 -9.95 0.55 -15.09
C ILE A 62 -8.54 0.01 -14.86
N THR A 63 -8.42 -1.23 -14.37
CA THR A 63 -7.11 -1.87 -14.19
C THR A 63 -6.36 -2.02 -15.52
N ALA A 64 -7.06 -2.29 -16.61
CA ALA A 64 -6.43 -2.33 -17.92
C ALA A 64 -5.77 -1.00 -18.32
N LYS A 65 -6.34 0.14 -17.92
CA LYS A 65 -5.82 1.50 -18.17
C LYS A 65 -4.75 1.95 -17.16
N ALA A 66 -4.69 1.36 -15.96
CA ALA A 66 -3.73 1.68 -14.94
C ALA A 66 -2.38 0.98 -15.18
N ASP A 67 -1.31 1.44 -14.55
CA ASP A 67 0.01 0.79 -14.64
C ASP A 67 0.07 -0.46 -13.75
N ILE A 68 -0.59 -0.44 -12.61
CA ILE A 68 -0.53 -1.42 -11.54
C ILE A 68 -1.96 -1.81 -11.15
N ALA A 69 -2.21 -3.10 -10.94
CA ALA A 69 -3.45 -3.56 -10.32
C ALA A 69 -3.43 -3.24 -8.82
N GLY A 70 -4.54 -2.80 -8.25
CA GLY A 70 -4.61 -2.50 -6.84
C GLY A 70 -5.73 -3.25 -6.13
N GLY A 71 -5.67 -3.34 -4.82
CA GLY A 71 -6.64 -4.04 -4.00
C GLY A 71 -6.95 -3.35 -2.68
N LEU A 72 -8.20 -3.52 -2.23
CA LEU A 72 -8.69 -3.04 -0.94
C LEU A 72 -9.66 -4.08 -0.36
N PRO A 73 -9.17 -5.28 0.01
CA PRO A 73 -10.05 -6.41 0.38
C PRO A 73 -10.89 -6.15 1.63
N SER A 74 -10.47 -5.24 2.52
CA SER A 74 -11.27 -4.85 3.70
C SER A 74 -12.68 -4.33 3.33
N ARG A 75 -12.89 -3.83 2.11
CA ARG A 75 -14.20 -3.37 1.61
C ARG A 75 -15.16 -4.51 1.26
N ASP A 76 -14.65 -5.71 1.16
CA ASP A 76 -15.40 -6.88 0.73
C ASP A 76 -15.69 -7.87 1.86
N ARG A 77 -15.33 -7.54 3.09
CA ARG A 77 -15.60 -8.38 4.26
C ARG A 77 -17.11 -8.59 4.44
N PRO A 78 -17.57 -9.80 4.78
CA PRO A 78 -16.77 -11.00 5.13
C PRO A 78 -16.38 -11.90 3.94
N HIS A 79 -16.50 -11.45 2.70
CA HIS A 79 -16.26 -12.22 1.49
C HIS A 79 -14.94 -11.87 0.79
N ASP A 80 -14.02 -11.27 1.50
CA ASP A 80 -12.73 -10.77 1.03
C ASP A 80 -11.83 -11.83 0.39
N GLU A 81 -11.84 -13.09 0.87
CA GLU A 81 -11.04 -14.17 0.27
C GLU A 81 -11.35 -14.39 -1.23
N ARG A 82 -12.64 -14.31 -1.61
CA ARG A 82 -13.04 -14.40 -3.02
C ARG A 82 -12.42 -13.25 -3.84
N ASN A 83 -12.34 -12.09 -3.27
CA ASN A 83 -11.85 -10.89 -3.95
C ASN A 83 -10.32 -10.89 -4.04
N TYR A 84 -9.61 -11.46 -3.07
CA TYR A 84 -8.19 -11.76 -3.25
C TYR A 84 -7.95 -12.61 -4.50
N ASP A 85 -8.66 -13.72 -4.66
CA ASP A 85 -8.52 -14.58 -5.84
C ASP A 85 -8.79 -13.84 -7.15
N LEU A 86 -9.83 -13.01 -7.16
CA LEU A 86 -10.22 -12.21 -8.32
C LEU A 86 -9.16 -11.16 -8.69
N MET A 87 -8.65 -10.40 -7.72
CA MET A 87 -7.62 -9.37 -7.94
C MET A 87 -6.34 -9.99 -8.53
N PHE A 88 -5.87 -11.10 -7.95
CA PHE A 88 -4.68 -11.80 -8.47
C PHE A 88 -4.90 -12.32 -9.89
N ARG A 89 -6.06 -12.88 -10.18
CA ARG A 89 -6.40 -13.37 -11.51
C ARG A 89 -6.43 -12.26 -12.55
N ILE A 90 -7.07 -11.13 -12.23
CA ILE A 90 -7.12 -9.96 -13.14
C ILE A 90 -5.72 -9.38 -13.33
N ALA A 91 -4.95 -9.17 -12.27
CA ALA A 91 -3.58 -8.69 -12.36
C ALA A 91 -2.72 -9.60 -13.26
N LYS A 92 -2.84 -10.90 -13.09
CA LYS A 92 -2.11 -11.91 -13.88
C LYS A 92 -2.52 -11.89 -15.35
N ASN A 93 -3.82 -11.85 -15.65
CA ASN A 93 -4.34 -11.80 -17.01
C ASN A 93 -3.86 -10.55 -17.76
N LEU A 94 -3.76 -9.42 -17.05
CA LEU A 94 -3.28 -8.14 -17.60
C LEU A 94 -1.75 -7.98 -17.54
N GLY A 95 -1.03 -8.95 -16.95
CA GLY A 95 0.42 -8.92 -16.82
C GLY A 95 0.96 -7.86 -15.86
N LYS A 96 0.14 -7.32 -14.95
CA LYS A 96 0.47 -6.17 -14.09
C LYS A 96 0.95 -6.60 -12.70
N PRO A 97 1.85 -5.85 -12.01
CA PRO A 97 2.10 -6.03 -10.59
C PRO A 97 0.83 -5.72 -9.79
N LEU A 98 0.81 -6.11 -8.51
CA LEU A 98 -0.35 -5.96 -7.64
C LEU A 98 0.03 -5.24 -6.35
N HIS A 99 -0.62 -4.11 -6.04
CA HIS A 99 -0.47 -3.38 -4.79
C HIS A 99 -1.75 -3.47 -3.96
N VAL A 100 -1.67 -3.89 -2.71
CA VAL A 100 -2.86 -4.20 -1.89
C VAL A 100 -2.78 -3.51 -0.54
N HIS A 101 -3.81 -2.72 -0.21
CA HIS A 101 -4.01 -2.18 1.12
C HIS A 101 -4.43 -3.29 2.08
N ILE A 102 -3.63 -3.51 3.11
CA ILE A 102 -3.84 -4.58 4.09
C ILE A 102 -3.50 -4.11 5.50
N ASP A 103 -4.20 -4.69 6.49
CA ASP A 103 -3.93 -4.44 7.90
C ASP A 103 -3.76 -2.94 8.19
N GLN A 104 -4.61 -2.13 7.58
CA GLN A 104 -4.48 -0.67 7.59
C GLN A 104 -5.22 0.02 8.71
N GLU A 105 -6.13 -0.69 9.38
CA GLU A 105 -6.89 -0.15 10.51
C GLU A 105 -6.09 -0.33 11.81
N ASN A 106 -6.39 0.47 12.81
CA ASN A 106 -5.79 0.33 14.14
C ASN A 106 -6.42 -0.84 14.91
N ASN A 107 -6.48 -2.00 14.26
CA ASN A 107 -7.12 -3.22 14.74
C ASN A 107 -6.10 -4.34 14.91
N PRO A 108 -5.76 -4.73 16.16
CA PRO A 108 -4.75 -5.78 16.41
C PRO A 108 -5.18 -7.18 15.95
N HIS A 109 -6.43 -7.36 15.55
CA HIS A 109 -6.96 -8.65 15.11
C HIS A 109 -6.97 -8.82 13.60
N GLU A 110 -6.63 -7.80 12.82
CA GLU A 110 -6.49 -7.92 11.36
C GLU A 110 -5.36 -8.86 10.99
N LYS A 111 -5.58 -9.65 9.95
CA LYS A 111 -4.65 -10.67 9.46
C LYS A 111 -4.65 -10.75 7.93
N ASP A 112 -4.90 -9.63 7.28
CA ASP A 112 -4.91 -9.53 5.82
C ASP A 112 -3.54 -9.89 5.22
N THR A 113 -2.45 -9.63 5.97
CA THR A 113 -1.09 -10.01 5.59
C THR A 113 -0.96 -11.53 5.36
N GLU A 114 -1.53 -12.36 6.25
CA GLU A 114 -1.52 -13.83 6.08
C GLU A 114 -2.24 -14.23 4.79
N THR A 115 -3.40 -13.62 4.55
CA THR A 115 -4.21 -13.88 3.36
C THR A 115 -3.48 -13.44 2.09
N LEU A 116 -2.83 -12.27 2.10
CA LEU A 116 -2.04 -11.79 0.97
C LEU A 116 -0.90 -12.75 0.63
N ILE A 117 -0.14 -13.24 1.62
CA ILE A 117 0.93 -14.23 1.43
C ILE A 117 0.37 -15.52 0.82
N LYS A 118 -0.74 -16.03 1.37
CA LYS A 118 -1.44 -17.23 0.88
C LYS A 118 -1.77 -17.10 -0.62
N TYR A 119 -2.39 -15.99 -1.01
CA TYR A 119 -2.82 -15.79 -2.40
C TYR A 119 -1.65 -15.45 -3.34
N THR A 120 -0.61 -14.77 -2.87
CA THR A 120 0.62 -14.56 -3.63
C THR A 120 1.22 -15.90 -4.06
N LYS A 121 1.41 -16.82 -3.10
CA LYS A 121 1.93 -18.17 -3.38
C LYS A 121 0.97 -18.98 -4.26
N LYS A 122 -0.33 -18.95 -3.96
CA LYS A 122 -1.36 -19.69 -4.74
C LYS A 122 -1.33 -19.32 -6.23
N HIS A 123 -1.10 -18.06 -6.55
CA HIS A 123 -1.10 -17.56 -7.94
C HIS A 123 0.28 -17.55 -8.61
N GLY A 124 1.36 -17.92 -7.89
CA GLY A 124 2.74 -17.82 -8.39
C GLY A 124 3.09 -16.37 -8.72
N TYR A 125 2.84 -15.45 -7.77
CA TYR A 125 2.97 -14.01 -7.98
C TYR A 125 4.08 -13.40 -7.12
N GLU A 126 4.99 -14.24 -6.63
CA GLU A 126 6.14 -13.86 -5.83
C GLU A 126 6.98 -12.80 -6.54
N GLY A 127 7.45 -11.80 -5.77
CA GLY A 127 8.24 -10.68 -6.29
C GLY A 127 7.44 -9.64 -7.09
N ARG A 128 6.12 -9.77 -7.21
CA ARG A 128 5.25 -8.86 -7.98
C ARG A 128 4.16 -8.20 -7.15
N VAL A 129 4.24 -8.35 -5.83
CA VAL A 129 3.22 -7.86 -4.89
C VAL A 129 3.83 -6.85 -3.93
N VAL A 130 3.12 -5.75 -3.69
CA VAL A 130 3.43 -4.77 -2.65
C VAL A 130 2.25 -4.67 -1.69
N ALA A 131 2.53 -4.82 -0.41
CA ALA A 131 1.60 -4.57 0.68
C ALA A 131 1.66 -3.09 1.08
N ILE A 132 0.51 -2.46 1.25
CA ILE A 132 0.43 -1.08 1.71
C ILE A 132 -0.01 -1.09 3.18
N HIS A 133 0.69 -0.35 4.02
CA HIS A 133 0.55 -0.19 5.47
C HIS A 133 1.08 -1.37 6.30
N ALA A 134 0.40 -2.51 6.32
CA ALA A 134 0.73 -3.67 7.19
C ALA A 134 0.90 -3.30 8.69
N LEU A 135 0.03 -2.41 9.20
CA LEU A 135 0.13 -1.84 10.55
C LEU A 135 -0.16 -2.85 11.64
N SER A 136 -1.25 -3.61 11.48
CA SER A 136 -1.81 -4.49 12.53
C SER A 136 -0.85 -5.62 12.91
N VAL A 137 0.09 -5.97 12.03
CA VAL A 137 1.16 -6.92 12.33
C VAL A 137 1.99 -6.46 13.54
N SER A 138 2.21 -5.15 13.69
CA SER A 138 2.99 -4.57 14.81
C SER A 138 2.38 -4.86 16.18
N ALA A 139 1.05 -5.00 16.25
CA ALA A 139 0.31 -5.27 17.49
C ALA A 139 0.35 -6.76 17.91
N GLN A 140 0.88 -7.63 17.06
CA GLN A 140 0.96 -9.07 17.32
C GLN A 140 2.16 -9.44 18.20
N SER A 141 2.17 -10.67 18.72
CA SER A 141 3.31 -11.18 19.48
C SER A 141 4.60 -11.18 18.64
N LYS A 142 5.74 -11.06 19.30
CA LYS A 142 7.05 -11.07 18.63
C LYS A 142 7.26 -12.31 17.76
N THR A 143 6.88 -13.48 18.25
CA THR A 143 7.01 -14.75 17.52
C THR A 143 6.16 -14.72 16.24
N TYR A 144 4.92 -14.25 16.33
CA TYR A 144 4.04 -14.10 15.19
C TYR A 144 4.62 -13.14 14.16
N ARG A 145 5.07 -11.94 14.59
CA ARG A 145 5.67 -10.96 13.68
C ARG A 145 6.87 -11.51 12.93
N GLN A 146 7.78 -12.18 13.64
CA GLN A 146 8.98 -12.78 13.05
C GLN A 146 8.63 -13.81 11.96
N GLU A 147 7.63 -14.65 12.21
CA GLU A 147 7.17 -15.64 11.23
C GLU A 147 6.53 -14.97 10.01
N ILE A 148 5.64 -14.00 10.21
CA ILE A 148 4.98 -13.28 9.11
C ILE A 148 5.98 -12.47 8.26
N TYR A 149 6.92 -11.76 8.89
CA TYR A 149 7.93 -11.01 8.15
C TYR A 149 8.87 -11.93 7.35
N LYS A 150 9.21 -13.09 7.91
CA LYS A 150 9.96 -14.11 7.16
C LYS A 150 9.17 -14.57 5.93
N GLN A 151 7.89 -14.89 6.09
CA GLN A 151 7.05 -15.34 4.98
C GLN A 151 6.86 -14.27 3.89
N LEU A 152 6.75 -12.98 4.28
CA LEU A 152 6.72 -11.86 3.33
C LEU A 152 8.02 -11.78 2.53
N ALA A 153 9.17 -11.86 3.21
CA ALA A 153 10.48 -11.85 2.56
C ALA A 153 10.66 -13.03 1.62
N ASP A 154 10.31 -14.24 2.07
CA ASP A 154 10.40 -15.47 1.27
C ASP A 154 9.50 -15.41 0.01
N ALA A 155 8.36 -14.71 0.09
CA ALA A 155 7.46 -14.48 -1.04
C ALA A 155 7.85 -13.27 -1.90
N GLY A 156 8.92 -12.55 -1.56
CA GLY A 156 9.32 -11.33 -2.26
C GLY A 156 8.27 -10.22 -2.24
N ILE A 157 7.42 -10.19 -1.20
CA ILE A 157 6.41 -9.13 -1.03
C ILE A 157 7.09 -7.92 -0.40
N GLY A 158 7.09 -6.80 -1.12
CA GLY A 158 7.56 -5.52 -0.58
C GLY A 158 6.47 -4.82 0.23
N ILE A 159 6.86 -3.84 1.03
CA ILE A 159 5.92 -3.06 1.85
C ILE A 159 6.13 -1.56 1.63
N ALA A 160 5.06 -0.81 1.38
CA ALA A 160 5.06 0.64 1.46
C ALA A 160 4.39 1.08 2.77
N VAL A 161 5.11 1.83 3.59
CA VAL A 161 4.65 2.35 4.86
C VAL A 161 4.34 3.84 4.75
N CYS A 162 3.29 4.29 5.46
CA CYS A 162 2.82 5.68 5.45
C CYS A 162 2.71 6.17 6.91
N PRO A 163 3.80 6.66 7.50
CA PRO A 163 3.85 6.98 8.93
C PRO A 163 2.82 8.02 9.38
N SER A 164 2.67 9.11 8.64
CA SER A 164 1.67 10.16 8.99
C SER A 164 0.24 9.62 8.94
N ALA A 165 -0.08 8.78 7.95
CA ALA A 165 -1.39 8.12 7.86
C ALA A 165 -1.63 7.19 9.05
N ALA A 166 -0.62 6.41 9.43
CA ALA A 166 -0.70 5.52 10.59
C ALA A 166 -0.98 6.29 11.89
N LEU A 167 -0.32 7.43 12.09
CA LEU A 167 -0.56 8.30 13.25
C LEU A 167 -1.96 8.94 13.24
N ALA A 168 -2.51 9.22 12.06
CA ALA A 168 -3.83 9.81 11.89
C ALA A 168 -4.99 8.80 12.00
N MET A 169 -4.70 7.49 12.02
CA MET A 169 -5.72 6.46 12.11
C MET A 169 -6.57 6.61 13.37
N ARG A 170 -7.89 6.45 13.18
CA ARG A 170 -8.84 6.49 14.28
C ARG A 170 -8.56 5.39 15.30
N GLN A 171 -8.62 5.75 16.58
CA GLN A 171 -8.61 4.76 17.65
C GLN A 171 -9.92 3.99 17.71
N LEU A 172 -9.82 2.74 18.11
CA LEU A 172 -10.97 1.87 18.30
C LEU A 172 -11.31 1.81 19.78
N ASP A 173 -12.52 2.29 20.14
CA ASP A 173 -12.98 2.41 21.54
C ASP A 173 -13.06 1.07 22.29
N GLN A 174 -13.20 -0.04 21.55
CA GLN A 174 -13.21 -1.37 22.12
C GLN A 174 -11.86 -1.84 22.66
N HIS A 175 -10.78 -1.13 22.42
CA HIS A 175 -9.45 -1.45 22.92
C HIS A 175 -9.10 -0.53 24.09
N THR A 176 -8.84 -1.14 25.25
CA THR A 176 -8.53 -0.43 26.51
C THR A 176 -7.05 -0.10 26.68
N ALA A 177 -6.21 -0.45 25.74
CA ALA A 177 -4.79 -0.14 25.78
C ALA A 177 -4.54 1.38 25.80
N PRO A 178 -3.40 1.85 26.33
CA PRO A 178 -2.95 3.21 26.08
C PRO A 178 -3.04 3.53 24.60
N ILE A 179 -3.30 4.79 24.28
CA ILE A 179 -3.29 5.28 22.91
C ILE A 179 -2.04 4.75 22.21
N HIS A 180 -2.28 3.86 21.28
CA HIS A 180 -1.23 3.13 20.62
C HIS A 180 -1.48 3.27 19.13
N ASN A 181 -0.63 4.01 18.51
CA ASN A 181 -0.62 4.11 17.06
C ASN A 181 0.11 2.88 16.53
N SER A 182 -0.60 2.07 15.79
CA SER A 182 -0.03 0.89 15.14
C SER A 182 0.86 1.31 13.99
N ILE A 183 2.06 1.76 14.32
CA ILE A 183 3.10 2.00 13.31
C ILE A 183 3.64 0.66 12.83
N ALA A 184 3.82 0.52 11.52
CA ALA A 184 4.49 -0.63 10.93
C ALA A 184 5.89 -0.80 11.55
N ASN A 185 6.24 -2.02 11.98
CA ASN A 185 7.51 -2.28 12.64
C ASN A 185 8.66 -2.39 11.62
N VAL A 186 9.02 -1.27 11.03
CA VAL A 186 10.04 -1.18 9.97
C VAL A 186 11.38 -1.79 10.35
N PRO A 187 11.93 -1.62 11.58
CA PRO A 187 13.18 -2.25 11.96
C PRO A 187 13.14 -3.79 11.86
N GLU A 188 12.04 -4.42 12.28
CA GLU A 188 11.88 -5.87 12.17
C GLU A 188 11.68 -6.31 10.70
N MET A 189 10.96 -5.53 9.90
CA MET A 189 10.76 -5.78 8.46
C MET A 189 12.08 -5.78 7.69
N ILE A 190 12.92 -4.76 7.89
CA ILE A 190 14.24 -4.64 7.26
C ILE A 190 15.13 -5.81 7.70
N LYS A 191 15.15 -6.13 9.00
CA LYS A 191 15.92 -7.27 9.52
C LYS A 191 15.51 -8.60 8.91
N ALA A 192 14.24 -8.76 8.55
CA ALA A 192 13.73 -9.94 7.86
C ALA A 192 14.05 -9.96 6.35
N GLY A 193 14.64 -8.89 5.79
CA GLY A 193 14.99 -8.78 4.38
C GLY A 193 13.87 -8.26 3.47
N ILE A 194 12.81 -7.68 4.05
CA ILE A 194 11.73 -7.07 3.27
C ILE A 194 12.20 -5.73 2.68
N VAL A 195 11.89 -5.49 1.42
CA VAL A 195 12.06 -4.18 0.79
C VAL A 195 10.95 -3.26 1.32
N VAL A 196 11.32 -2.27 2.12
CA VAL A 196 10.40 -1.27 2.66
C VAL A 196 10.59 0.04 1.94
N GLY A 197 9.51 0.63 1.42
CA GLY A 197 9.48 1.97 0.83
C GLY A 197 8.58 2.91 1.62
N LEU A 198 8.72 4.21 1.39
CA LEU A 198 8.00 5.27 2.08
C LEU A 198 6.89 5.83 1.19
N GLY A 199 5.69 5.95 1.73
CA GLY A 199 4.54 6.58 1.11
C GLY A 199 3.99 7.72 1.97
N LEU A 200 3.16 8.55 1.37
CA LEU A 200 2.49 9.69 2.01
C LEU A 200 1.05 9.37 2.39
N ASP A 201 0.44 8.40 1.68
CA ASP A 201 -0.98 8.17 1.64
C ASP A 201 -1.71 9.39 1.02
N ASN A 202 -2.66 9.99 1.70
CA ASN A 202 -3.39 11.14 1.22
C ASN A 202 -2.55 12.43 1.28
N VAL A 203 -2.70 13.30 0.29
CA VAL A 203 -1.96 14.57 0.21
C VAL A 203 -2.95 15.70 -0.05
N TYR A 204 -3.02 16.69 0.84
CA TYR A 204 -3.90 17.87 0.76
C TYR A 204 -5.37 17.51 0.46
N ASP A 205 -5.91 16.51 1.13
CA ASP A 205 -7.29 16.11 0.94
C ASP A 205 -8.14 16.19 2.23
N TYR A 206 -9.36 15.66 2.15
CA TYR A 206 -10.29 15.69 3.28
C TYR A 206 -9.80 14.88 4.50
N TYR A 207 -9.06 13.80 4.28
CA TYR A 207 -8.58 12.92 5.34
C TYR A 207 -7.26 13.41 5.95
N GLN A 208 -6.37 13.95 5.13
CA GLN A 208 -5.06 14.42 5.55
C GLN A 208 -4.76 15.83 4.99
N PRO A 209 -5.46 16.87 5.48
CA PRO A 209 -5.40 18.21 4.89
C PRO A 209 -4.05 18.93 5.05
N PHE A 210 -3.17 18.45 5.92
CA PHE A 210 -1.87 19.04 6.21
C PHE A 210 -0.67 18.23 5.68
N VAL A 211 -0.89 17.08 5.05
CA VAL A 211 0.17 16.33 4.39
C VAL A 211 0.46 17.00 3.04
N ASP A 212 1.66 17.55 2.90
CA ASP A 212 2.05 18.40 1.77
C ASP A 212 2.97 17.73 0.75
N GLY A 213 3.30 16.46 0.96
CA GLY A 213 4.19 15.71 0.08
C GLY A 213 5.67 15.81 0.43
N ASP A 214 6.02 16.41 1.59
CA ASP A 214 7.39 16.48 2.06
C ASP A 214 7.89 15.15 2.60
N MET A 215 8.75 14.48 1.83
CA MET A 215 9.34 13.18 2.19
C MET A 215 10.28 13.28 3.40
N TRP A 216 10.86 14.43 3.70
CA TRP A 216 11.67 14.62 4.91
C TRP A 216 10.82 14.56 6.18
N THR A 217 9.60 15.10 6.11
CA THR A 217 8.63 14.98 7.20
C THR A 217 8.27 13.53 7.42
N GLU A 218 7.96 12.76 6.36
CA GLU A 218 7.64 11.33 6.48
C GLU A 218 8.82 10.50 7.00
N MET A 219 10.04 10.76 6.54
CA MET A 219 11.25 10.13 7.06
C MET A 219 11.43 10.40 8.55
N ARG A 220 11.20 11.64 8.99
CA ARG A 220 11.26 12.01 10.41
C ARG A 220 10.18 11.29 11.22
N MET A 221 8.95 11.24 10.71
CA MET A 221 7.87 10.48 11.36
C MET A 221 8.24 9.00 11.52
N LEU A 222 8.80 8.39 10.48
CA LEU A 222 9.30 7.02 10.54
C LEU A 222 10.39 6.85 11.60
N GLN A 223 11.41 7.72 11.57
CA GLN A 223 12.53 7.71 12.51
C GLN A 223 12.04 7.75 13.96
N GLU A 224 11.21 8.73 14.29
CA GLU A 224 10.76 8.97 15.66
C GLU A 224 9.81 7.87 16.17
N THR A 225 8.87 7.44 15.33
CA THR A 225 7.84 6.48 15.73
C THR A 225 8.38 5.06 15.83
N CYS A 226 9.31 4.67 14.96
CA CYS A 226 9.97 3.36 15.00
C CYS A 226 11.25 3.37 15.87
N ARG A 227 11.72 4.52 16.33
CA ARG A 227 13.02 4.70 17.01
C ARG A 227 14.16 4.11 16.18
N TYR A 228 14.12 4.41 14.87
CA TYR A 228 15.04 3.86 13.89
C TYR A 228 15.94 4.98 13.36
N TYR A 229 17.22 4.95 13.74
CA TYR A 229 18.16 6.06 13.52
C TYR A 229 19.28 5.75 12.53
N ASP A 230 19.15 4.70 11.74
CA ASP A 230 20.03 4.39 10.62
C ASP A 230 19.67 5.30 9.43
N PHE A 231 20.40 6.39 9.28
CA PHE A 231 20.10 7.41 8.28
C PHE A 231 20.24 6.88 6.85
N ASP A 232 21.22 6.07 6.56
CA ASP A 232 21.44 5.52 5.21
C ASP A 232 20.26 4.63 4.81
N SER A 233 19.80 3.76 5.71
CA SER A 233 18.59 2.97 5.49
C SER A 233 17.34 3.82 5.33
N LEU A 234 17.20 4.92 6.09
CA LEU A 234 16.06 5.84 5.94
C LEU A 234 16.05 6.51 4.56
N VAL A 235 17.21 6.91 4.06
CA VAL A 235 17.35 7.46 2.70
C VAL A 235 16.99 6.40 1.65
N ASP A 236 17.44 5.16 1.81
CA ASP A 236 17.06 4.07 0.90
C ASP A 236 15.55 3.81 0.91
N ILE A 237 14.91 3.82 2.07
CA ILE A 237 13.45 3.66 2.22
C ILE A 237 12.71 4.77 1.45
N ALA A 238 13.19 6.00 1.53
CA ALA A 238 12.56 7.15 0.87
C ALA A 238 12.89 7.26 -0.64
N THR A 239 13.87 6.53 -1.14
CA THR A 239 14.39 6.69 -2.51
C THR A 239 14.52 5.37 -3.26
N THR A 240 15.64 4.67 -3.07
CA THR A 240 16.02 3.45 -3.81
C THR A 240 14.98 2.35 -3.68
N ASN A 241 14.44 2.15 -2.48
CA ASN A 241 13.46 1.11 -2.24
C ASN A 241 12.11 1.41 -2.93
N GLY A 242 11.71 2.68 -3.02
CA GLY A 242 10.53 3.06 -3.80
C GLY A 242 10.66 2.63 -5.27
N ARG A 243 11.84 2.79 -5.87
CA ARG A 243 12.11 2.31 -7.24
C ARG A 243 12.02 0.80 -7.34
N LYS A 244 12.57 0.05 -6.36
CA LYS A 244 12.47 -1.41 -6.30
C LYS A 244 11.01 -1.88 -6.21
N LEU A 245 10.20 -1.27 -5.34
CA LEU A 245 8.78 -1.59 -5.18
C LEU A 245 7.97 -1.36 -6.46
N LEU A 246 8.34 -0.34 -7.23
CA LEU A 246 7.68 0.02 -8.48
C LEU A 246 8.29 -0.66 -9.72
N ASN A 247 9.31 -1.53 -9.54
CA ASN A 247 10.07 -2.19 -10.62
C ASN A 247 10.64 -1.20 -11.65
N ILE A 248 11.06 -0.02 -11.18
CA ILE A 248 11.75 1.00 -11.98
C ILE A 248 13.21 1.05 -11.51
N ILE A 249 14.08 0.38 -12.23
CA ILE A 249 15.52 0.28 -11.98
C ILE A 249 16.27 1.29 -12.84
#